data_7114c4471b71eeaeecbfa79ccd055ca3
#
_entry.id   7114c4471b71eeaeecbfa79ccd055ca3
#
_cell.length_a   1.000
_cell.length_b   1.000
_cell.length_c   1.000
_cell.angle_alpha   90.00
_cell.angle_beta   90.00
_cell.angle_gamma   90.00
#
_symmetry.space_group_name_H-M   'P 1'
#
loop_
_entity.id
_entity.type
_entity.pdbx_description
1 polymer ?
#
loop_
_entity_poly.entity_id
_entity_poly.type
_entity_poly.pdbx_seq_one_letter_code
_entity_poly.pdbx_strand_id
1 'polypeptide(L)'
;HQYTKIIPQLCANMDEMDEPDAKASLVWILGEYAEQIDNAAEQLALFAEQFVDDEPDVQFQTLSAIVKLFLKKPDSPLAQRTVQDVLEKATTKCSNADLRDRAFVYWRLLSSSDADAARAVVLVPAPLISIPLTTVPRSLLHELIREVSLLSSVYHKPASTFIGHGRVGMQSLQALSDDEAARTRAIATVAQGEKSEA
;
A
#
# COMPACT_ATOMS: atom_id res chain seq x y z
N HIS A 1 12.78 8.90 4.92
CA HIS A 1 13.96 8.70 5.81
C HIS A 1 13.66 8.88 7.32
N GLN A 2 12.52 9.45 7.73
CA GLN A 2 12.20 9.62 9.16
C GLN A 2 11.68 8.34 9.82
N TYR A 3 11.14 7.39 9.04
CA TYR A 3 10.47 6.18 9.56
C TYR A 3 11.39 4.98 9.72
N THR A 4 12.58 4.99 9.17
CA THR A 4 13.54 3.86 9.26
C THR A 4 13.97 3.53 10.68
N LYS A 5 13.91 4.51 11.60
CA LYS A 5 14.25 4.32 13.02
C LYS A 5 13.22 3.45 13.78
N ILE A 6 12.02 3.29 13.24
CA ILE A 6 10.96 2.48 13.87
C ILE A 6 11.11 0.99 13.52
N ILE A 7 11.76 0.69 12.40
CA ILE A 7 11.89 -0.69 11.88
C ILE A 7 12.49 -1.66 12.92
N PRO A 8 13.61 -1.34 13.62
CA PRO A 8 14.16 -2.26 14.61
C PRO A 8 13.19 -2.56 15.77
N GLN A 9 12.38 -1.58 16.18
CA GLN A 9 11.38 -1.78 17.24
C GLN A 9 10.22 -2.65 16.76
N LEU A 10 9.78 -2.49 15.51
CA LEU A 10 8.76 -3.35 14.90
C LEU A 10 9.26 -4.80 14.80
N CYS A 11 10.50 -4.98 14.38
CA CYS A 11 11.11 -6.31 14.28
C CYS A 11 11.29 -6.98 15.66
N ALA A 12 11.57 -6.20 16.72
CA ALA A 12 11.74 -6.73 18.07
C ALA A 12 10.43 -7.23 18.70
N ASN A 13 9.27 -6.67 18.27
CA ASN A 13 7.95 -7.02 18.79
C ASN A 13 7.15 -7.93 17.84
N MET A 14 7.81 -8.56 16.88
CA MET A 14 7.17 -9.40 15.86
C MET A 14 6.39 -10.58 16.45
N ASP A 15 6.92 -11.19 17.49
CA ASP A 15 6.32 -12.37 18.14
C ASP A 15 5.04 -12.05 18.92
N GLU A 16 4.81 -10.78 19.23
CA GLU A 16 3.60 -10.30 19.92
C GLU A 16 2.46 -9.93 18.97
N MET A 17 2.71 -9.98 17.66
CA MET A 17 1.71 -9.62 16.65
C MET A 17 0.85 -10.82 16.27
N ASP A 18 -0.38 -10.86 16.78
CA ASP A 18 -1.36 -11.89 16.40
C ASP A 18 -2.29 -11.46 15.26
N GLU A 19 -2.47 -10.15 15.07
CA GLU A 19 -3.38 -9.60 14.08
C GLU A 19 -2.85 -9.79 12.65
N PRO A 20 -3.61 -10.45 11.73
CA PRO A 20 -3.14 -10.71 10.36
C PRO A 20 -2.75 -9.46 9.58
N ASP A 21 -3.51 -8.36 9.71
CA ASP A 21 -3.23 -7.10 9.02
C ASP A 21 -1.91 -6.47 9.49
N ALA A 22 -1.61 -6.59 10.78
CA ALA A 22 -0.36 -6.14 11.35
C ALA A 22 0.82 -6.99 10.86
N LYS A 23 0.67 -8.32 10.82
CA LYS A 23 1.64 -9.26 10.25
C LYS A 23 1.91 -8.94 8.78
N ALA A 24 0.86 -8.79 7.97
CA ALA A 24 0.98 -8.46 6.55
C ALA A 24 1.74 -7.14 6.34
N SER A 25 1.45 -6.12 7.14
CA SER A 25 2.13 -4.82 7.10
C SER A 25 3.61 -4.94 7.47
N LEU A 26 3.94 -5.70 8.50
CA LEU A 26 5.31 -5.95 8.92
C LEU A 26 6.11 -6.68 7.84
N VAL A 27 5.54 -7.74 7.28
CA VAL A 27 6.17 -8.51 6.20
C VAL A 27 6.44 -7.63 4.98
N TRP A 28 5.50 -6.74 4.64
CA TRP A 28 5.71 -5.75 3.58
C TRP A 28 6.91 -4.85 3.89
N ILE A 29 7.02 -4.33 5.12
CA ILE A 29 8.16 -3.51 5.56
C ILE A 29 9.48 -4.28 5.44
N LEU A 30 9.52 -5.54 5.89
CA LEU A 30 10.70 -6.40 5.80
C LEU A 30 11.16 -6.59 4.34
N GLY A 31 10.23 -6.79 3.42
CA GLY A 31 10.54 -6.90 1.99
C GLY A 31 11.00 -5.59 1.35
N GLU A 32 10.34 -4.47 1.70
CA GLU A 32 10.65 -3.16 1.13
C GLU A 32 12.00 -2.62 1.61
N TYR A 33 12.32 -2.81 2.89
CA TYR A 33 13.54 -2.32 3.52
C TYR A 33 14.58 -3.42 3.80
N ALA A 34 14.52 -4.54 3.09
CA ALA A 34 15.40 -5.70 3.29
C ALA A 34 16.91 -5.38 3.25
N GLU A 35 17.32 -4.33 2.54
CA GLU A 35 18.72 -3.88 2.49
C GLU A 35 19.18 -3.17 3.77
N GLN A 36 18.24 -2.60 4.53
CA GLN A 36 18.49 -1.82 5.74
C GLN A 36 18.30 -2.64 7.02
N ILE A 37 17.82 -3.87 6.88
CA ILE A 37 17.56 -4.80 7.99
C ILE A 37 18.54 -5.96 7.88
N ASP A 38 19.44 -6.08 8.85
CA ASP A 38 20.52 -7.08 8.79
C ASP A 38 19.97 -8.51 8.79
N ASN A 39 18.96 -8.78 9.61
CA ASN A 39 18.33 -10.11 9.78
C ASN A 39 17.02 -10.27 9.00
N ALA A 40 16.80 -9.49 7.94
CA ALA A 40 15.57 -9.58 7.14
C ALA A 40 15.36 -10.97 6.51
N ALA A 41 16.43 -11.63 6.12
CA ALA A 41 16.37 -12.95 5.50
C ALA A 41 15.91 -14.02 6.51
N GLU A 42 16.43 -13.98 7.73
CA GLU A 42 16.05 -14.90 8.80
C GLU A 42 14.60 -14.69 9.22
N GLN A 43 14.17 -13.45 9.37
CA GLN A 43 12.79 -13.13 9.73
C GLN A 43 11.80 -13.55 8.65
N LEU A 44 12.10 -13.25 7.37
CA LEU A 44 11.25 -13.70 6.27
C LEU A 44 11.25 -15.23 6.09
N ALA A 45 12.31 -15.91 6.47
CA ALA A 45 12.35 -17.38 6.48
C ALA A 45 11.36 -17.96 7.53
N LEU A 46 11.20 -17.34 8.69
CA LEU A 46 10.20 -17.75 9.70
C LEU A 46 8.77 -17.62 9.14
N PHE A 47 8.46 -16.53 8.46
CA PHE A 47 7.15 -16.39 7.77
C PHE A 47 6.99 -17.41 6.64
N ALA A 48 8.05 -17.78 5.94
CA ALA A 48 8.02 -18.83 4.92
C ALA A 48 7.69 -20.22 5.48
N GLU A 49 8.08 -20.52 6.72
CA GLU A 49 7.76 -21.78 7.39
C GLU A 49 6.25 -21.90 7.63
N GLN A 50 5.60 -20.84 8.09
CA GLN A 50 4.17 -20.79 8.41
C GLN A 50 3.28 -20.45 7.20
N PHE A 51 3.87 -20.20 6.05
CA PHE A 51 3.23 -19.64 4.85
C PHE A 51 1.89 -20.28 4.45
N VAL A 52 1.76 -21.60 4.57
CA VAL A 52 0.55 -22.33 4.13
C VAL A 52 -0.59 -22.12 5.11
N ASP A 53 -0.29 -21.94 6.39
CA ASP A 53 -1.25 -21.84 7.49
C ASP A 53 -1.67 -20.38 7.76
N ASP A 54 -0.94 -19.41 7.19
CA ASP A 54 -1.24 -17.99 7.33
C ASP A 54 -2.49 -17.57 6.54
N GLU A 55 -3.08 -16.45 6.96
CA GLU A 55 -4.18 -15.80 6.25
C GLU A 55 -3.76 -15.31 4.86
N PRO A 56 -4.68 -15.26 3.87
CA PRO A 56 -4.36 -14.91 2.49
C PRO A 56 -3.58 -13.61 2.33
N ASP A 57 -3.90 -12.57 3.09
CA ASP A 57 -3.22 -11.27 3.00
C ASP A 57 -1.78 -11.35 3.47
N VAL A 58 -1.50 -12.13 4.53
CA VAL A 58 -0.14 -12.43 4.99
C VAL A 58 0.62 -13.22 3.93
N GLN A 59 -0.02 -14.24 3.34
CA GLN A 59 0.56 -15.06 2.26
C GLN A 59 0.98 -14.19 1.06
N PHE A 60 0.10 -13.26 0.62
CA PHE A 60 0.42 -12.35 -0.49
C PHE A 60 1.62 -11.46 -0.20
N GLN A 61 1.68 -10.91 1.01
CA GLN A 61 2.81 -10.06 1.40
C GLN A 61 4.08 -10.86 1.57
N THR A 62 4.01 -12.05 2.17
CA THR A 62 5.16 -12.95 2.37
C THR A 62 5.77 -13.36 1.03
N LEU A 63 4.95 -13.80 0.07
CA LEU A 63 5.40 -14.12 -1.28
C LEU A 63 6.12 -12.93 -1.93
N SER A 64 5.50 -11.75 -1.88
CA SER A 64 6.05 -10.54 -2.50
C SER A 64 7.34 -10.06 -1.81
N ALA A 65 7.39 -10.12 -0.47
CA ALA A 65 8.55 -9.72 0.32
C ALA A 65 9.77 -10.61 0.08
N ILE A 66 9.55 -11.93 0.00
CA ILE A 66 10.63 -12.90 -0.26
C ILE A 66 11.18 -12.74 -1.68
N VAL A 67 10.33 -12.50 -2.67
CA VAL A 67 10.78 -12.21 -4.04
C VAL A 67 11.59 -10.91 -4.08
N LYS A 68 11.16 -9.85 -3.39
CA LYS A 68 11.92 -8.61 -3.26
C LYS A 68 13.27 -8.83 -2.57
N LEU A 69 13.28 -9.58 -1.46
CA LEU A 69 14.52 -9.94 -0.75
C LEU A 69 15.51 -10.63 -1.67
N PHE A 70 15.06 -11.64 -2.42
CA PHE A 70 15.92 -12.37 -3.36
C PHE A 70 16.50 -11.45 -4.43
N LEU A 71 15.69 -10.57 -5.02
CA LEU A 71 16.17 -9.63 -6.04
C LEU A 71 17.13 -8.57 -5.48
N LYS A 72 16.98 -8.18 -4.21
CA LYS A 72 17.88 -7.24 -3.53
C LYS A 72 19.17 -7.90 -3.05
N LYS A 73 19.11 -9.16 -2.57
CA LYS A 73 20.24 -9.93 -2.03
C LYS A 73 20.37 -11.28 -2.75
N PRO A 74 20.69 -11.30 -4.05
CA PRO A 74 20.71 -12.53 -4.83
C PRO A 74 21.81 -13.53 -4.40
N ASP A 75 22.88 -13.04 -3.77
CA ASP A 75 23.99 -13.86 -3.31
C ASP A 75 23.73 -14.56 -1.97
N SER A 76 22.60 -14.27 -1.30
CA SER A 76 22.21 -14.91 -0.05
C SER A 76 21.69 -16.33 -0.29
N PRO A 77 22.38 -17.40 0.22
CA PRO A 77 21.90 -18.77 0.08
C PRO A 77 20.55 -19.00 0.75
N LEU A 78 20.28 -18.28 1.85
CA LEU A 78 19.03 -18.34 2.57
C LEU A 78 17.89 -17.75 1.72
N ALA A 79 18.09 -16.57 1.11
CA ALA A 79 17.10 -15.95 0.24
C ALA A 79 16.77 -16.82 -0.98
N GLN A 80 17.80 -17.47 -1.57
CA GLN A 80 17.61 -18.39 -2.70
C GLN A 80 16.74 -19.60 -2.32
N ARG A 81 17.01 -20.23 -1.17
CA ARG A 81 16.22 -21.37 -0.68
C ARG A 81 14.81 -20.96 -0.32
N THR A 82 14.66 -19.85 0.37
CA THR A 82 13.36 -19.38 0.83
C THR A 82 12.45 -19.00 -0.33
N VAL A 83 12.96 -18.36 -1.39
CA VAL A 83 12.14 -18.03 -2.56
C VAL A 83 11.68 -19.28 -3.31
N GLN A 84 12.53 -20.30 -3.43
CA GLN A 84 12.15 -21.57 -4.06
C GLN A 84 11.07 -22.30 -3.26
N ASP A 85 11.23 -22.41 -1.94
CA ASP A 85 10.27 -23.07 -1.05
C ASP A 85 8.90 -22.37 -1.07
N VAL A 86 8.87 -21.05 -0.99
CA VAL A 86 7.59 -20.30 -1.00
C VAL A 86 6.91 -20.35 -2.35
N LEU A 87 7.64 -20.26 -3.45
CA LEU A 87 7.06 -20.42 -4.79
C LEU A 87 6.48 -21.83 -4.99
N GLU A 88 7.16 -22.87 -4.52
CA GLU A 88 6.65 -24.23 -4.55
C GLU A 88 5.38 -24.36 -3.68
N LYS A 89 5.41 -23.89 -2.44
CA LYS A 89 4.25 -23.90 -1.53
C LYS A 89 3.06 -23.15 -2.12
N ALA A 90 3.28 -21.95 -2.66
CA ALA A 90 2.23 -21.12 -3.25
C ALA A 90 1.57 -21.77 -4.47
N THR A 91 2.36 -22.45 -5.31
CA THR A 91 1.85 -23.07 -6.53
C THR A 91 1.20 -24.43 -6.31
N THR A 92 1.62 -25.18 -5.28
CA THR A 92 1.18 -26.58 -5.08
C THR A 92 0.24 -26.77 -3.87
N LYS A 93 0.39 -25.99 -2.82
CA LYS A 93 -0.31 -26.22 -1.53
C LYS A 93 -1.40 -25.20 -1.23
N CYS A 94 -1.31 -23.98 -1.75
CA CYS A 94 -2.29 -22.94 -1.46
C CYS A 94 -3.56 -23.11 -2.28
N SER A 95 -4.71 -22.90 -1.63
CA SER A 95 -6.03 -22.98 -2.26
C SER A 95 -6.40 -21.71 -3.02
N ASN A 96 -5.84 -20.56 -2.66
CA ASN A 96 -6.14 -19.27 -3.28
C ASN A 96 -5.60 -19.20 -4.72
N ALA A 97 -6.51 -19.00 -5.69
CA ALA A 97 -6.16 -18.96 -7.11
C ALA A 97 -5.28 -17.74 -7.45
N ASP A 98 -5.61 -16.56 -6.90
CA ASP A 98 -4.88 -15.32 -7.17
C ASP A 98 -3.44 -15.39 -6.65
N LEU A 99 -3.24 -16.03 -5.50
CA LEU A 99 -1.91 -16.28 -4.94
C LEU A 99 -1.08 -17.21 -5.83
N ARG A 100 -1.69 -18.29 -6.33
CA ARG A 100 -1.03 -19.20 -7.30
C ARG A 100 -0.65 -18.48 -8.57
N ASP A 101 -1.54 -17.71 -9.14
CA ASP A 101 -1.29 -16.97 -10.38
C ASP A 101 -0.13 -15.98 -10.21
N ARG A 102 -0.12 -15.25 -9.08
CA ARG A 102 1.00 -14.37 -8.73
C ARG A 102 2.32 -15.13 -8.57
N ALA A 103 2.28 -16.30 -7.92
CA ALA A 103 3.47 -17.14 -7.79
C ALA A 103 4.00 -17.63 -9.14
N PHE A 104 3.13 -18.02 -10.08
CA PHE A 104 3.53 -18.36 -11.44
C PHE A 104 4.12 -17.19 -12.20
N VAL A 105 3.58 -15.98 -12.04
CA VAL A 105 4.15 -14.77 -12.65
C VAL A 105 5.56 -14.52 -12.10
N TYR A 106 5.74 -14.58 -10.78
CA TYR A 106 7.07 -14.42 -10.17
C TYR A 106 8.04 -15.53 -10.62
N TRP A 107 7.58 -16.78 -10.65
CA TRP A 107 8.40 -17.89 -11.13
C TRP A 107 8.93 -17.63 -12.55
N ARG A 108 8.06 -17.20 -13.46
CA ARG A 108 8.44 -16.87 -14.83
C ARG A 108 9.41 -15.70 -14.91
N LEU A 109 9.17 -14.64 -14.13
CA LEU A 109 10.06 -13.49 -14.07
C LEU A 109 11.45 -13.87 -13.58
N LEU A 110 11.55 -14.69 -12.54
CA LEU A 110 12.81 -15.11 -11.95
C LEU A 110 13.53 -16.18 -12.80
N SER A 111 12.80 -16.95 -13.59
CA SER A 111 13.36 -17.96 -14.52
C SER A 111 13.78 -17.35 -15.87
N SER A 112 13.43 -16.08 -16.10
CA SER A 112 13.85 -15.36 -17.31
C SER A 112 15.35 -15.10 -17.26
N SER A 113 15.99 -15.10 -18.43
CA SER A 113 17.39 -14.71 -18.57
C SER A 113 17.65 -13.22 -18.33
N ASP A 114 16.61 -12.42 -18.26
CA ASP A 114 16.66 -10.97 -18.04
C ASP A 114 16.34 -10.64 -16.57
N ALA A 115 17.39 -10.63 -15.75
CA ALA A 115 17.29 -10.26 -14.33
C ALA A 115 16.91 -8.78 -14.13
N ASP A 116 17.26 -7.91 -15.07
CA ASP A 116 16.96 -6.48 -14.98
C ASP A 116 15.47 -6.23 -15.23
N ALA A 117 14.84 -6.99 -16.13
CA ALA A 117 13.39 -6.93 -16.31
C ALA A 117 12.64 -7.36 -15.05
N ALA A 118 13.08 -8.42 -14.37
CA ALA A 118 12.48 -8.84 -13.11
C ALA A 118 12.61 -7.75 -12.03
N ARG A 119 13.76 -7.12 -11.91
CA ARG A 119 14.00 -5.99 -10.99
C ARG A 119 13.11 -4.79 -11.32
N ALA A 120 13.03 -4.42 -12.60
CA ALA A 120 12.23 -3.29 -13.07
C ALA A 120 10.73 -3.47 -12.77
N VAL A 121 10.22 -4.69 -12.78
CA VAL A 121 8.82 -5.00 -12.48
C VAL A 121 8.56 -5.09 -10.99
N VAL A 122 9.41 -5.78 -10.22
CA VAL A 122 9.15 -6.12 -8.82
C VAL A 122 9.63 -5.04 -7.86
N LEU A 123 10.74 -4.37 -8.16
CA LEU A 123 11.37 -3.35 -7.29
C LEU A 123 10.97 -1.92 -7.66
N VAL A 124 9.82 -1.73 -8.29
CA VAL A 124 9.31 -0.39 -8.58
C VAL A 124 9.10 0.38 -7.26
N PRO A 125 9.71 1.58 -7.12
CA PRO A 125 9.49 2.40 -5.93
C PRO A 125 8.02 2.75 -5.79
N ALA A 126 7.49 2.58 -4.56
CA ALA A 126 6.11 2.94 -4.27
C ALA A 126 5.90 4.44 -4.56
N PRO A 127 4.82 4.79 -5.29
CA PRO A 127 4.52 6.20 -5.57
C PRO A 127 4.31 6.95 -4.25
N LEU A 128 4.82 8.18 -4.18
CA LEU A 128 4.57 9.03 -3.03
C LEU A 128 3.06 9.31 -2.94
N ILE A 129 2.48 8.94 -1.81
CA ILE A 129 1.11 9.30 -1.51
C ILE A 129 1.11 10.80 -1.20
N SER A 130 0.77 11.62 -2.17
CA SER A 130 0.52 13.03 -1.98
C SER A 130 -0.99 13.22 -1.85
N ILE A 131 -1.45 13.53 -0.65
CA ILE A 131 -2.81 14.06 -0.47
C ILE A 131 -2.71 15.55 -0.79
N PRO A 132 -3.26 16.03 -1.92
CA PRO A 132 -3.22 17.44 -2.23
C PRO A 132 -4.12 18.18 -1.25
N LEU A 133 -3.53 18.76 -0.21
CA LEU A 133 -4.23 19.64 0.75
C LEU A 133 -4.92 20.83 0.06
N THR A 134 -4.50 21.12 -1.19
CA THR A 134 -5.10 22.14 -2.05
C THR A 134 -6.48 21.81 -2.57
N THR A 135 -6.96 20.56 -2.42
CA THR A 135 -8.30 20.15 -2.85
C THR A 135 -9.40 20.56 -1.88
N VAL A 136 -9.05 20.93 -0.65
CA VAL A 136 -10.03 21.40 0.32
C VAL A 136 -10.29 22.90 0.10
N PRO A 137 -11.55 23.31 -0.21
CA PRO A 137 -11.90 24.73 -0.34
C PRO A 137 -11.54 25.48 0.92
N ARG A 138 -11.04 26.72 0.78
CA ARG A 138 -10.63 27.54 1.93
C ARG A 138 -11.76 27.75 2.94
N SER A 139 -13.00 27.90 2.47
CA SER A 139 -14.19 28.00 3.32
C SER A 139 -14.38 26.76 4.19
N LEU A 140 -14.28 25.57 3.57
CA LEU A 140 -14.37 24.30 4.29
C LEU A 140 -13.19 24.11 5.24
N LEU A 141 -11.97 24.51 4.83
CA LEU A 141 -10.79 24.43 5.69
C LEU A 141 -10.97 25.27 6.97
N HIS A 142 -11.49 26.48 6.85
CA HIS A 142 -11.77 27.33 8.04
C HIS A 142 -12.80 26.71 8.98
N GLU A 143 -13.81 26.04 8.43
CA GLU A 143 -14.83 25.34 9.22
C GLU A 143 -14.22 24.09 9.91
N LEU A 144 -13.44 23.29 9.18
CA LEU A 144 -12.75 22.12 9.73
C LEU A 144 -11.75 22.47 10.82
N ILE A 145 -11.05 23.60 10.72
CA ILE A 145 -10.13 24.09 11.76
C ILE A 145 -10.90 24.43 13.06
N ARG A 146 -12.08 24.99 12.95
CA ARG A 146 -12.94 25.25 14.13
C ARG A 146 -13.45 23.96 14.77
N GLU A 147 -13.60 22.92 14.01
CA GLU A 147 -14.16 21.63 14.39
C GLU A 147 -13.10 20.52 14.48
N VAL A 148 -11.82 20.90 14.69
CA VAL A 148 -10.68 19.97 14.66
C VAL A 148 -10.78 18.82 15.66
N SER A 149 -11.49 19.01 16.77
CA SER A 149 -11.74 17.98 17.78
C SER A 149 -12.96 17.09 17.47
N LEU A 150 -13.66 17.35 16.37
CA LEU A 150 -14.85 16.61 15.97
C LEU A 150 -14.55 15.66 14.81
N LEU A 151 -15.50 14.78 14.49
CA LEU A 151 -15.44 13.86 13.35
C LEU A 151 -15.31 14.58 12.00
N SER A 152 -15.70 15.86 11.92
CA SER A 152 -15.55 16.71 10.74
C SER A 152 -14.13 16.73 10.18
N SER A 153 -13.12 16.78 11.06
CA SER A 153 -11.72 16.79 10.67
C SER A 153 -11.26 15.46 10.06
N VAL A 154 -11.84 14.34 10.49
CA VAL A 154 -11.52 12.99 9.99
C VAL A 154 -12.17 12.77 8.62
N TYR A 155 -13.43 13.14 8.47
CA TYR A 155 -14.20 12.91 7.24
C TYR A 155 -14.07 14.03 6.22
N HIS A 156 -13.39 15.13 6.55
CA HIS A 156 -13.25 16.33 5.72
C HIS A 156 -14.61 16.89 5.25
N LYS A 157 -15.60 16.84 6.16
CA LYS A 157 -16.96 17.33 5.94
C LYS A 157 -17.42 18.15 7.14
N PRO A 158 -18.25 19.20 6.96
CA PRO A 158 -18.79 19.99 8.08
C PRO A 158 -19.61 19.14 9.05
N ALA A 159 -19.61 19.48 10.33
CA ALA A 159 -20.41 18.78 11.35
C ALA A 159 -21.90 18.73 11.03
N SER A 160 -22.41 19.75 10.37
CA SER A 160 -23.79 19.81 9.88
C SER A 160 -24.19 18.66 8.95
N THR A 161 -23.22 18.01 8.31
CA THR A 161 -23.47 16.83 7.46
C THR A 161 -23.70 15.54 8.24
N PHE A 162 -23.22 15.47 9.50
CA PHE A 162 -23.39 14.29 10.37
C PHE A 162 -24.48 14.51 11.43
N ILE A 163 -24.61 15.76 11.91
CA ILE A 163 -25.54 16.15 12.98
C ILE A 163 -26.78 16.79 12.35
N GLY A 164 -27.10 16.43 11.13
CA GLY A 164 -28.21 17.04 10.40
C GLY A 164 -29.57 16.79 11.05
N HIS A 165 -30.23 17.86 11.46
CA HIS A 165 -31.65 17.86 11.70
C HIS A 165 -32.38 18.04 10.36
N GLY A 166 -32.63 16.91 9.65
CA GLY A 166 -33.46 16.90 8.46
C GLY A 166 -32.92 17.68 7.24
N ARG A 167 -33.77 18.40 6.56
CA ARG A 167 -33.57 19.03 5.24
C ARG A 167 -32.36 19.96 5.06
N VAL A 168 -31.78 20.51 6.13
CA VAL A 168 -30.67 21.47 6.05
C VAL A 168 -29.37 20.79 5.61
N GLY A 169 -29.13 19.55 6.02
CA GLY A 169 -27.92 18.80 5.64
C GLY A 169 -27.87 18.45 4.14
N MET A 170 -29.04 18.23 3.52
CA MET A 170 -29.10 17.89 2.09
C MET A 170 -28.85 19.10 1.19
N GLN A 171 -29.26 20.31 1.60
CA GLN A 171 -28.97 21.53 0.85
C GLN A 171 -27.49 21.90 0.86
N SER A 172 -26.78 21.64 1.97
CA SER A 172 -25.32 21.84 2.06
C SER A 172 -24.54 20.85 1.17
N LEU A 173 -25.01 19.61 1.05
CA LEU A 173 -24.41 18.61 0.18
C LEU A 173 -24.62 18.94 -1.32
N GLN A 174 -25.79 19.47 -1.68
CA GLN A 174 -26.07 19.92 -3.05
C GLN A 174 -25.19 21.13 -3.43
N ALA A 175 -25.03 22.10 -2.54
CA ALA A 175 -24.19 23.27 -2.77
C ALA A 175 -22.70 22.87 -2.97
N LEU A 176 -22.21 21.88 -2.22
CA LEU A 176 -20.84 21.38 -2.37
C LEU A 176 -20.66 20.59 -3.68
N SER A 177 -21.66 19.82 -4.10
CA SER A 177 -21.62 19.08 -5.37
C SER A 177 -21.70 20.01 -6.57
N ASP A 178 -22.47 21.09 -6.48
CA ASP A 178 -22.62 22.09 -7.53
C ASP A 178 -21.33 22.91 -7.71
N ASP A 179 -20.64 23.23 -6.61
CA ASP A 179 -19.34 23.93 -6.65
C ASP A 179 -18.23 23.05 -7.23
N GLU A 180 -18.23 21.76 -6.92
CA GLU A 180 -17.30 20.77 -7.46
C GLU A 180 -17.55 20.51 -8.95
N ALA A 181 -18.82 20.45 -9.37
CA ALA A 181 -19.21 20.35 -10.75
C ALA A 181 -18.86 21.60 -11.57
N ALA A 182 -19.01 22.79 -10.96
CA ALA A 182 -18.61 24.06 -11.57
C ALA A 182 -17.10 24.17 -11.77
N ARG A 183 -16.30 23.69 -10.82
CA ARG A 183 -14.85 23.64 -10.93
C ARG A 183 -14.36 22.66 -11.99
N THR A 184 -14.96 21.49 -12.05
CA THR A 184 -14.62 20.47 -13.05
C THR A 184 -14.89 21.01 -14.46
N ARG A 185 -16.00 21.74 -14.65
CA ARG A 185 -16.33 22.42 -15.92
C ARG A 185 -15.33 23.51 -16.25
N ALA A 186 -14.93 24.33 -15.30
CA ALA A 186 -13.97 25.39 -15.50
C ALA A 186 -12.59 24.84 -15.91
N ILE A 187 -12.12 23.76 -15.27
CA ILE A 187 -10.88 23.08 -15.63
C ILE A 187 -10.95 22.48 -17.03
N ALA A 188 -12.09 21.86 -17.39
CA ALA A 188 -12.28 21.29 -18.73
C ALA A 188 -12.28 22.37 -19.82
N THR A 189 -12.81 23.56 -19.53
CA THR A 189 -12.85 24.69 -20.48
C THR A 189 -11.46 25.27 -20.72
N VAL A 190 -10.64 25.38 -19.67
CA VAL A 190 -9.23 25.84 -19.80
C VAL A 190 -8.40 24.84 -20.60
N ALA A 191 -8.56 23.52 -20.33
CA ALA A 191 -7.84 22.47 -21.06
C ALA A 191 -8.24 22.36 -22.55
N GLN A 192 -9.42 22.82 -22.92
CA GLN A 192 -9.88 22.90 -24.33
C GLN A 192 -9.41 24.17 -25.02
N GLY A 193 -9.25 25.27 -24.28
CA GLY A 193 -8.72 26.54 -24.81
C GLY A 193 -7.27 26.45 -25.27
N GLU A 194 -6.44 25.74 -24.51
CA GLU A 194 -5.02 25.52 -24.85
C GLU A 194 -4.77 24.62 -26.08
N LYS A 195 -5.77 23.81 -26.48
CA LYS A 195 -5.68 22.96 -27.68
C LYS A 195 -6.12 23.67 -28.96
N SER A 196 -6.67 24.89 -28.86
CA SER A 196 -7.15 25.68 -30.02
C SER A 196 -6.12 26.69 -30.52
N GLU A 197 -5.02 26.92 -29.80
CA GLU A 197 -3.97 27.87 -30.16
C GLU A 197 -2.63 27.22 -30.59
N ALA A 198 -2.62 25.90 -30.78
CA ALA A 198 -1.50 25.14 -31.35
C ALA A 198 -1.91 24.52 -32.68
#